data_9a015b1098fda7f069faf8fa378f35af
#
_entry.id   9a015b1098fda7f069faf8fa378f35af
#
_cell.length_a   1.000
_cell.length_b   1.000
_cell.length_c   1.000
_cell.angle_alpha   90.00
_cell.angle_beta   90.00
_cell.angle_gamma   90.00
#
_symmetry.space_group_name_H-M   'P 1'
#
loop_
_entity.id
_entity.type
_entity.pdbx_description
1 polymer ?
#
loop_
_entity_poly.entity_id
_entity_poly.type
_entity_poly.pdbx_seq_one_letter_code
_entity_poly.pdbx_strand_id
1 'polypeptide(L)' 'MSIEAHLETLVRKHGDLESQISQILIRPMPDQVELMQLKREKLRLKEEIERIKVETRH' A
#
# COMPACT_ATOMS: atom_id res chain seq x y z
N MET A 1 3.60 -20.50 5.17
CA MET A 1 2.63 -19.40 5.22
C MET A 1 1.59 -19.59 4.14
N SER A 2 0.34 -19.37 4.49
CA SER A 2 -0.71 -19.43 3.49
C SER A 2 -0.76 -18.15 2.65
N ILE A 3 -1.27 -18.26 1.44
CA ILE A 3 -1.47 -17.11 0.56
C ILE A 3 -2.40 -16.09 1.22
N GLU A 4 -3.37 -16.57 1.98
CA GLU A 4 -4.31 -15.70 2.69
C GLU A 4 -3.62 -14.84 3.74
N ALA A 5 -2.69 -15.42 4.51
CA ALA A 5 -1.93 -14.66 5.51
C ALA A 5 -1.03 -13.64 4.83
N HIS A 6 -0.42 -13.99 3.70
CA HIS A 6 0.41 -13.07 2.94
C HIS A 6 -0.43 -11.91 2.40
N LEU A 7 -1.60 -12.21 1.87
CA LEU A 7 -2.51 -11.20 1.36
C LEU A 7 -2.96 -10.24 2.46
N GLU A 8 -3.29 -10.74 3.64
CA GLU A 8 -3.65 -9.90 4.78
C GLU A 8 -2.52 -8.94 5.16
N THR A 9 -1.28 -9.44 5.14
CA THR A 9 -0.12 -8.61 5.44
C THR A 9 0.02 -7.48 4.44
N LEU A 10 -0.15 -7.77 3.16
CA LEU A 10 -0.07 -6.76 2.11
C LEU A 10 -1.19 -5.73 2.21
N VAL A 11 -2.41 -6.17 2.50
CA VAL A 11 -3.55 -5.25 2.66
C VAL A 11 -3.32 -4.34 3.85
N ARG A 12 -2.78 -4.86 4.95
CA ARG A 12 -2.47 -4.06 6.12
C ARG A 12 -1.41 -3.00 5.81
N LYS A 13 -0.35 -3.39 5.11
CA LYS A 13 0.70 -2.45 4.70
C LYS A 13 0.15 -1.36 3.79
N HIS A 14 -0.75 -1.72 2.89
CA HIS A 14 -1.40 -0.76 2.00
C HIS A 14 -2.19 0.27 2.81
N GLY A 15 -2.94 -0.17 3.81
CA GLY A 15 -3.67 0.72 4.71
C GLY A 15 -2.75 1.63 5.51
N ASP A 16 -1.62 1.09 5.99
CA ASP A 16 -0.63 1.87 6.72
C ASP A 16 -0.04 2.98 5.84
N LEU A 17 0.25 2.67 4.58
CA LEU A 17 0.78 3.66 3.64
C LEU A 17 -0.26 4.75 3.37
N GLU A 18 -1.52 4.39 3.21
CA GLU A 18 -2.60 5.38 3.04
C GLU A 18 -2.67 6.32 4.23
N SER A 19 -2.56 5.77 5.44
CA SER A 19 -2.57 6.55 6.67
C SER A 19 -1.39 7.52 6.73
N GLN A 20 -0.20 7.05 6.36
CA GLN A 20 1.00 7.91 6.32
C GLN A 20 0.85 9.03 5.29
N ILE A 21 0.32 8.73 4.12
CA ILE A 21 0.08 9.73 3.08
C ILE A 21 -0.89 10.79 3.60
N SER A 22 -1.97 10.37 4.26
CA SER A 22 -2.95 11.31 4.83
C SER A 22 -2.31 12.23 5.85
N GLN A 23 -1.43 11.71 6.70
CA GLN A 23 -0.72 12.51 7.71
C GLN A 23 0.19 13.55 7.09
N ILE A 24 0.87 13.18 6.00
CA ILE A 24 1.75 14.11 5.28
C ILE A 24 0.94 15.23 4.64
N LEU A 25 -0.21 14.89 4.06
CA LEU A 25 -1.06 15.88 3.39
C LEU A 25 -1.69 16.90 4.35
N ILE A 26 -1.81 16.55 5.64
CA ILE A 26 -2.33 17.48 6.66
C ILE A 26 -1.30 18.53 7.03
N ARG A 27 -0.02 18.27 6.83
CA ARG A 27 1.06 19.20 7.19
C ARG A 27 0.96 20.49 6.37
N PRO A 28 1.30 21.66 6.95
CA PRO A 28 1.29 22.94 6.21
C PRO A 28 2.21 22.94 5.01
N MET A 29 3.34 22.22 5.08
CA MET A 29 4.27 22.08 3.96
C MET A 29 4.63 20.61 3.78
N PRO A 30 3.83 19.87 3.00
CA PRO A 30 4.10 18.45 2.76
C PRO A 30 5.41 18.25 2.02
N ASP A 31 6.17 17.22 2.43
CA ASP A 31 7.39 16.83 1.73
C ASP A 31 6.98 16.08 0.46
N GLN A 32 7.19 16.70 -0.69
CA GLN A 32 6.79 16.14 -1.98
C GLN A 32 7.56 14.86 -2.32
N VAL A 33 8.82 14.77 -1.91
CA VAL A 33 9.64 13.58 -2.17
C VAL A 33 9.11 12.40 -1.36
N GLU A 34 8.86 12.61 -0.07
CA GLU A 34 8.32 11.58 0.80
C GLU A 34 6.94 11.12 0.32
N LEU A 35 6.09 12.07 -0.06
CA LEU A 35 4.76 11.78 -0.58
C LEU A 35 4.84 10.94 -1.85
N MET A 36 5.74 11.28 -2.75
CA MET A 36 5.93 10.53 -3.99
C MET A 36 6.38 9.10 -3.72
N GLN A 37 7.33 8.92 -2.80
CA GLN A 37 7.83 7.60 -2.44
C GLN A 37 6.72 6.72 -1.84
N LEU A 38 5.92 7.28 -0.95
CA LEU A 38 4.82 6.55 -0.34
C LEU A 38 3.75 6.17 -1.35
N LYS A 39 3.42 7.07 -2.27
CA LYS A 39 2.47 6.78 -3.34
C LYS A 39 2.96 5.69 -4.25
N ARG A 40 4.25 5.66 -4.54
CA ARG A 40 4.86 4.61 -5.37
C ARG A 40 4.80 3.25 -4.68
N GLU A 41 5.13 3.22 -3.39
CA GLU A 41 5.04 1.98 -2.61
C GLU A 41 3.61 1.48 -2.52
N LYS A 42 2.66 2.38 -2.31
CA LYS A 42 1.25 2.04 -2.26
C LYS A 42 0.81 1.40 -3.58
N LEU A 43 1.23 1.95 -4.70
CA LEU A 43 0.89 1.42 -6.01
C LEU A 43 1.47 0.02 -6.21
N ARG A 44 2.72 -0.20 -5.79
CA ARG A 44 3.35 -1.52 -5.86
C ARG A 44 2.59 -2.56 -5.05
N LEU A 45 2.21 -2.19 -3.83
CA LEU A 45 1.44 -3.10 -2.98
C LEU A 45 0.09 -3.42 -3.59
N LYS A 46 -0.57 -2.43 -4.15
CA LYS A 46 -1.85 -2.64 -4.81
C LYS A 46 -1.72 -3.61 -5.97
N GLU A 47 -0.67 -3.47 -6.77
CA GLU A 47 -0.42 -4.37 -7.90
C GLU A 47 -0.16 -5.80 -7.42
N GLU A 48 0.61 -5.97 -6.35
CA GLU A 48 0.87 -7.28 -5.78
C GLU A 48 -0.41 -7.92 -5.23
N ILE A 49 -1.21 -7.13 -4.53
CA ILE A 49 -2.49 -7.61 -3.99
C ILE A 49 -3.39 -8.11 -5.12
N GLU A 50 -3.51 -7.33 -6.17
CA GLU A 50 -4.35 -7.69 -7.31
C GLU A 50 -3.82 -8.93 -8.04
N ARG A 51 -2.51 -9.04 -8.16
CA ARG A 51 -1.89 -10.21 -8.78
C ARG A 51 -2.21 -11.49 -7.99
N ILE A 52 -2.10 -11.43 -6.66
CA ILE A 52 -2.42 -12.57 -5.82
C ILE A 52 -3.89 -12.94 -5.92
N LYS A 53 -4.76 -11.94 -5.92
CA LYS A 53 -6.20 -12.18 -6.05
C LYS A 53 -6.55 -12.84 -7.37
N VAL A 54 -5.90 -12.45 -8.45
CA VAL A 54 -6.12 -13.05 -9.76
C VAL A 54 -5.62 -14.50 -9.78
N GLU A 55 -4.45 -14.75 -9.21
CA GLU A 55 -3.88 -16.10 -9.15
C GLU A 55 -4.69 -17.06 -8.30
N THR A 56 -5.35 -16.56 -7.26
CA THR A 56 -6.16 -17.39 -6.36
C THR A 56 -7.62 -17.54 -6.85
N ARG A 57 -7.98 -16.83 -7.88
CA ARG A 57 -9.32 -16.90 -8.48
C ARG A 57 -9.36 -17.97 -9.56
N HIS A 58 -9.65 -19.17 -9.19
CA HIS A 58 -9.86 -20.25 -10.17
C HIS A 58 -11.22 -20.84 -10.01
#